data_6426620487faa1a5a8f64c0d98188783
#
_entry.id   6426620487faa1a5a8f64c0d98188783
#
_cell.length_a   1.000
_cell.length_b   1.000
_cell.length_c   1.000
_cell.angle_alpha   90.00
_cell.angle_beta   90.00
_cell.angle_gamma   90.00
#
_symmetry.space_group_name_H-M   'P 1'
#
loop_
_entity.id
_entity.type
_entity.pdbx_description
1 polymer ?
#
loop_
_entity_poly.entity_id
_entity_poly.type
_entity_poly.pdbx_seq_one_letter_code
_entity_poly.pdbx_strand_id
1 'polypeptide(L)'
;ISGPFFAVYMLRELQFTYWQFTMNVGIAILTQFFTLSTWGYICDRYGNRLVMVVSSLMIPVVPCLWLFSENFHYLLVVQVLSGLAWGGFTLSTANYLYDLRPTGADFASYAAVQSSLSAIGVFIGALLGGYLASAVPHVLELLPEGWQMDHPVVLLFGLSGLLRLGIAAWFIPRSVELRVRHRPDLLKVVYRVSRFTPGAGIVLDWLTVTRRRQP
;
A
#
# COMPACT_ATOMS: atom_id res chain seq x y z
N ILE A 1 9.58 -8.64 0.03
CA ILE A 1 10.96 -8.50 0.47
C ILE A 1 11.02 -7.69 1.77
N SER A 2 10.64 -6.40 1.81
CA SER A 2 10.82 -5.55 2.99
C SER A 2 9.79 -5.75 4.13
N GLY A 3 8.65 -6.42 3.90
CA GLY A 3 7.55 -6.49 4.87
C GLY A 3 7.96 -6.89 6.31
N PRO A 4 8.56 -8.06 6.52
CA PRO A 4 8.97 -8.50 7.85
C PRO A 4 10.06 -7.62 8.48
N PHE A 5 10.90 -6.97 7.63
CA PHE A 5 12.06 -6.22 8.09
C PHE A 5 11.70 -4.85 8.69
N PHE A 6 10.52 -4.29 8.39
CA PHE A 6 10.05 -3.09 9.07
C PHE A 6 9.89 -3.29 10.59
N ALA A 7 9.36 -4.44 11.00
CA ALA A 7 9.23 -4.77 12.42
C ALA A 7 10.60 -4.95 13.09
N VAL A 8 11.52 -5.67 12.41
CA VAL A 8 12.89 -5.88 12.91
C VAL A 8 13.62 -4.54 13.03
N TYR A 9 13.52 -3.68 12.02
CA TYR A 9 14.13 -2.36 12.01
C TYR A 9 13.61 -1.49 13.15
N MET A 10 12.29 -1.38 13.32
CA MET A 10 11.71 -0.59 14.41
C MET A 10 12.13 -1.07 15.80
N LEU A 11 12.12 -2.38 16.04
CA LEU A 11 12.33 -2.94 17.37
C LEU A 11 13.81 -3.15 17.70
N ARG A 12 14.66 -3.50 16.72
CA ARG A 12 16.07 -3.80 16.93
C ARG A 12 17.00 -2.61 16.66
N GLU A 13 16.79 -1.94 15.53
CA GLU A 13 17.68 -0.85 15.10
C GLU A 13 17.25 0.48 15.74
N LEU A 14 15.96 0.85 15.61
CA LEU A 14 15.46 2.10 16.19
C LEU A 14 15.13 2.00 17.69
N GLN A 15 15.22 0.80 18.28
CA GLN A 15 14.94 0.57 19.70
C GLN A 15 13.57 1.12 20.16
N PHE A 16 12.58 1.05 19.28
CA PHE A 16 11.23 1.49 19.62
C PHE A 16 10.64 0.61 20.73
N THR A 17 9.95 1.26 21.66
CA THR A 17 9.12 0.55 22.63
C THR A 17 7.99 -0.20 21.92
N TYR A 18 7.48 -1.28 22.53
CA TYR A 18 6.32 -2.01 21.98
C TYR A 18 5.12 -1.10 21.77
N TRP A 19 4.96 -0.04 22.59
CA TRP A 19 3.91 0.94 22.41
C TRP A 19 4.10 1.77 21.13
N GLN A 20 5.31 2.28 20.89
CA GLN A 20 5.62 3.04 19.66
C GLN A 20 5.46 2.17 18.41
N PHE A 21 5.91 0.92 18.47
CA PHE A 21 5.70 -0.06 17.39
C PHE A 21 4.22 -0.28 17.12
N THR A 22 3.42 -0.54 18.17
CA THR A 22 1.98 -0.78 18.05
C THR A 22 1.25 0.44 17.48
N MET A 23 1.60 1.65 17.95
CA MET A 23 1.06 2.90 17.39
C MET A 23 1.40 3.06 15.92
N ASN A 24 2.63 2.78 15.53
CA ASN A 24 3.09 2.90 14.15
C ASN A 24 2.31 1.95 13.22
N VAL A 25 2.15 0.70 13.59
CA VAL A 25 1.34 -0.27 12.83
C VAL A 25 -0.15 0.08 12.87
N GLY A 26 -0.65 0.46 14.05
CA GLY A 26 -2.06 0.78 14.27
C GLY A 26 -2.53 1.97 13.43
N ILE A 27 -1.71 3.01 13.28
CA ILE A 27 -2.09 4.19 12.48
C ILE A 27 -2.24 3.85 11.00
N ALA A 28 -1.42 2.94 10.47
CA ALA A 28 -1.57 2.47 9.09
C ALA A 28 -2.90 1.73 8.89
N ILE A 29 -3.25 0.83 9.82
CA ILE A 29 -4.52 0.08 9.78
C ILE A 29 -5.72 1.01 9.91
N LEU A 30 -5.68 1.95 10.85
CA LEU A 30 -6.74 2.94 11.03
C LEU A 30 -6.91 3.82 9.79
N THR A 31 -5.81 4.29 9.20
CA THR A 31 -5.85 5.08 7.97
C THR A 31 -6.44 4.27 6.83
N GLN A 32 -6.02 3.03 6.66
CA GLN A 32 -6.60 2.12 5.66
C GLN A 32 -8.12 2.02 5.85
N PHE A 33 -8.59 1.76 7.07
CA PHE A 33 -10.01 1.63 7.38
C PHE A 33 -10.80 2.91 7.04
N PHE A 34 -10.34 4.07 7.50
CA PHE A 34 -11.03 5.34 7.26
C PHE A 34 -11.02 5.79 5.80
N THR A 35 -10.03 5.35 5.02
CA THR A 35 -9.90 5.73 3.60
C THR A 35 -10.70 4.83 2.66
N LEU A 36 -11.17 3.65 3.09
CA LEU A 36 -11.91 2.69 2.25
C LEU A 36 -13.14 3.31 1.59
N SER A 37 -13.94 4.10 2.33
CA SER A 37 -15.14 4.75 1.79
C SER A 37 -14.80 5.75 0.67
N THR A 38 -13.72 6.49 0.84
CA THR A 38 -13.24 7.46 -0.17
C THR A 38 -12.74 6.74 -1.41
N TRP A 39 -11.96 5.69 -1.23
CA TRP A 39 -11.48 4.87 -2.35
C TRP A 39 -12.64 4.17 -3.07
N GLY A 40 -13.64 3.65 -2.34
CA GLY A 40 -14.84 3.07 -2.90
C GLY A 40 -15.59 4.06 -3.80
N TYR A 41 -15.81 5.28 -3.32
CA TYR A 41 -16.43 6.33 -4.12
C TYR A 41 -15.64 6.66 -5.41
N ILE A 42 -14.30 6.68 -5.32
CA ILE A 42 -13.43 6.95 -6.47
C ILE A 42 -13.49 5.78 -7.46
N CYS A 43 -13.47 4.53 -6.97
CA CYS A 43 -13.63 3.33 -7.80
C CYS A 43 -14.97 3.35 -8.56
N ASP A 44 -16.07 3.68 -7.88
CA ASP A 44 -17.40 3.71 -8.50
C ASP A 44 -17.55 4.81 -9.56
N ARG A 45 -16.88 5.94 -9.35
CA ARG A 45 -17.00 7.10 -10.25
C ARG A 45 -16.03 7.06 -11.42
N TYR A 46 -14.80 6.63 -11.19
CA TYR A 46 -13.70 6.72 -12.16
C TYR A 46 -13.14 5.38 -12.63
N GLY A 47 -13.60 4.29 -12.02
CA GLY A 47 -13.17 2.94 -12.33
C GLY A 47 -12.07 2.40 -11.40
N ASN A 48 -12.02 1.08 -11.31
CA ASN A 48 -11.10 0.38 -10.42
C ASN A 48 -9.65 0.50 -10.85
N ARG A 49 -9.39 0.55 -12.16
CA ARG A 49 -8.04 0.68 -12.71
C ARG A 49 -7.34 1.96 -12.26
N LEU A 50 -8.05 3.10 -12.23
CA LEU A 50 -7.45 4.37 -11.82
C LEU A 50 -6.93 4.30 -10.39
N VAL A 51 -7.76 3.80 -9.46
CA VAL A 51 -7.37 3.67 -8.05
C VAL A 51 -6.21 2.69 -7.90
N MET A 52 -6.24 1.57 -8.62
CA MET A 52 -5.17 0.58 -8.63
C MET A 52 -3.84 1.19 -9.10
N VAL A 53 -3.86 1.98 -10.19
CA VAL A 53 -2.67 2.66 -10.72
C VAL A 53 -2.11 3.67 -9.72
N VAL A 54 -2.96 4.56 -9.18
CA VAL A 54 -2.55 5.58 -8.21
C VAL A 54 -1.94 4.92 -6.96
N SER A 55 -2.61 3.92 -6.41
CA SER A 55 -2.13 3.19 -5.24
C SER A 55 -0.84 2.42 -5.51
N SER A 56 -0.73 1.77 -6.69
CA SER A 56 0.48 1.05 -7.11
C SER A 56 1.70 1.96 -7.25
N LEU A 57 1.50 3.24 -7.60
CA LEU A 57 2.58 4.23 -7.65
C LEU A 57 2.93 4.79 -6.26
N MET A 58 1.96 4.85 -5.35
CA MET A 58 2.20 5.30 -3.97
C MET A 58 2.96 4.26 -3.14
N ILE A 59 2.65 2.96 -3.31
CA ILE A 59 3.24 1.87 -2.51
C ILE A 59 4.77 1.82 -2.58
N PRO A 60 5.45 2.00 -3.73
CA PRO A 60 6.92 2.07 -3.80
C PRO A 60 7.55 3.24 -3.05
N VAL A 61 6.83 4.35 -2.93
CA VAL A 61 7.32 5.55 -2.24
C VAL A 61 7.48 5.30 -0.74
N VAL A 62 6.59 4.51 -0.14
CA VAL A 62 6.60 4.25 1.30
C VAL A 62 7.95 3.71 1.80
N PRO A 63 8.50 2.60 1.28
CA PRO A 63 9.81 2.13 1.76
C PRO A 63 10.94 3.10 1.46
N CYS A 64 10.87 3.92 0.41
CA CYS A 64 11.85 4.96 0.13
C CYS A 64 11.79 6.08 1.18
N LEU A 65 10.63 6.42 1.71
CA LEU A 65 10.50 7.43 2.77
C LEU A 65 11.17 7.00 4.07
N TRP A 66 11.30 5.71 4.34
CA TRP A 66 12.03 5.20 5.51
C TRP A 66 13.54 5.47 5.48
N LEU A 67 14.09 5.88 4.33
CA LEU A 67 15.50 6.25 4.20
C LEU A 67 15.81 7.66 4.71
N PHE A 68 14.81 8.51 4.90
CA PHE A 68 15.05 9.94 5.16
C PHE A 68 15.10 10.31 6.64
N SER A 69 14.42 9.57 7.51
CA SER A 69 14.39 9.92 8.93
C SER A 69 13.95 8.76 9.82
N GLU A 70 14.57 8.64 10.97
CA GLU A 70 14.29 7.67 12.02
C GLU A 70 13.33 8.22 13.09
N ASN A 71 12.93 9.49 12.95
CA ASN A 71 12.08 10.14 13.92
C ASN A 71 10.69 9.47 13.98
N PHE A 72 10.26 9.11 15.19
CA PHE A 72 8.99 8.45 15.44
C PHE A 72 7.78 9.20 14.82
N HIS A 73 7.71 10.52 15.00
CA HIS A 73 6.59 11.31 14.45
C HIS A 73 6.60 11.35 12.92
N TYR A 74 7.78 11.41 12.32
CA TYR A 74 7.93 11.32 10.86
C TYR A 74 7.44 9.95 10.36
N LEU A 75 7.84 8.87 11.02
CA LEU A 75 7.42 7.52 10.65
C LEU A 75 5.91 7.31 10.82
N LEU A 76 5.25 7.96 11.79
CA LEU A 76 3.79 7.97 11.88
C LEU A 76 3.14 8.57 10.63
N VAL A 77 3.69 9.69 10.12
CA VAL A 77 3.18 10.30 8.86
C VAL A 77 3.40 9.36 7.67
N VAL A 78 4.55 8.71 7.59
CA VAL A 78 4.82 7.70 6.54
C VAL A 78 3.82 6.54 6.63
N GLN A 79 3.42 6.13 7.84
CA GLN A 79 2.43 5.07 8.02
C GLN A 79 1.00 5.51 7.64
N VAL A 80 0.65 6.77 7.83
CA VAL A 80 -0.61 7.32 7.26
C VAL A 80 -0.59 7.19 5.74
N LEU A 81 0.50 7.56 5.07
CA LEU A 81 0.64 7.41 3.63
C LEU A 81 0.58 5.93 3.20
N SER A 82 1.21 5.05 3.98
CA SER A 82 1.16 3.59 3.78
C SER A 82 -0.27 3.06 3.85
N GLY A 83 -1.02 3.42 4.90
CA GLY A 83 -2.41 3.00 5.07
C GLY A 83 -3.30 3.49 3.93
N LEU A 84 -3.11 4.74 3.48
CA LEU A 84 -3.82 5.30 2.33
C LEU A 84 -3.53 4.50 1.06
N ALA A 85 -2.26 4.23 0.75
CA ALA A 85 -1.85 3.51 -0.45
C ALA A 85 -2.35 2.06 -0.46
N TRP A 86 -2.18 1.33 0.65
CA TRP A 86 -2.65 -0.05 0.77
C TRP A 86 -4.17 -0.17 0.78
N GLY A 87 -4.90 0.80 1.37
CA GLY A 87 -6.36 0.85 1.35
C GLY A 87 -6.91 0.91 -0.08
N GLY A 88 -6.38 1.83 -0.88
CA GLY A 88 -6.76 1.97 -2.28
C GLY A 88 -6.40 0.74 -3.11
N PHE A 89 -5.19 0.20 -2.92
CA PHE A 89 -4.72 -0.97 -3.66
C PHE A 89 -5.57 -2.22 -3.37
N THR A 90 -5.79 -2.52 -2.10
CA THR A 90 -6.54 -3.71 -1.69
C THR A 90 -7.98 -3.66 -2.20
N LEU A 91 -8.65 -2.52 -2.03
CA LEU A 91 -10.03 -2.35 -2.48
C LEU A 91 -10.14 -2.44 -4.01
N SER A 92 -9.31 -1.68 -4.72
CA SER A 92 -9.36 -1.64 -6.19
C SER A 92 -9.00 -2.98 -6.82
N THR A 93 -8.05 -3.71 -6.24
CA THR A 93 -7.66 -5.05 -6.72
C THR A 93 -8.78 -6.06 -6.51
N ALA A 94 -9.46 -6.05 -5.36
CA ALA A 94 -10.60 -6.92 -5.10
C ALA A 94 -11.77 -6.63 -6.06
N ASN A 95 -12.08 -5.36 -6.28
CA ASN A 95 -13.11 -4.94 -7.22
C ASN A 95 -12.74 -5.29 -8.67
N TYR A 96 -11.47 -5.10 -9.05
CA TYR A 96 -10.98 -5.43 -10.37
C TYR A 96 -11.06 -6.93 -10.65
N LEU A 97 -10.72 -7.77 -9.65
CA LEU A 97 -10.87 -9.22 -9.75
C LEU A 97 -12.34 -9.62 -9.93
N TYR A 98 -13.25 -8.95 -9.21
CA TYR A 98 -14.69 -9.18 -9.37
C TYR A 98 -15.18 -8.85 -10.78
N ASP A 99 -14.69 -7.76 -11.36
CA ASP A 99 -15.07 -7.33 -12.71
C ASP A 99 -14.45 -8.22 -13.81
N LEU A 100 -13.29 -8.84 -13.54
CA LEU A 100 -12.57 -9.69 -14.50
C LEU A 100 -13.20 -11.07 -14.68
N ARG A 101 -13.97 -11.54 -13.70
CA ARG A 101 -14.55 -12.89 -13.74
C ARG A 101 -15.56 -13.04 -14.87
N PRO A 102 -15.58 -14.18 -15.59
CA PRO A 102 -16.63 -14.50 -16.55
C PRO A 102 -18.01 -14.57 -15.88
N THR A 103 -19.06 -14.25 -16.63
CA THR A 103 -20.46 -14.36 -16.18
C THR A 103 -20.77 -15.81 -15.78
N GLY A 104 -21.23 -16.01 -14.53
CA GLY A 104 -21.54 -17.35 -13.99
C GLY A 104 -20.36 -18.06 -13.31
N ALA A 105 -19.14 -17.53 -13.36
CA ALA A 105 -18.01 -18.10 -12.64
C ALA A 105 -18.06 -17.77 -11.14
N ASP A 106 -17.62 -18.72 -10.31
CA ASP A 106 -17.56 -18.56 -8.86
C ASP A 106 -16.43 -17.59 -8.46
N PHE A 107 -16.81 -16.48 -7.82
CA PHE A 107 -15.85 -15.49 -7.32
C PHE A 107 -14.88 -16.08 -6.28
N ALA A 108 -15.33 -17.04 -5.46
CA ALA A 108 -14.51 -17.63 -4.42
C ALA A 108 -13.29 -18.35 -5.00
N SER A 109 -13.43 -19.02 -6.13
CA SER A 109 -12.32 -19.69 -6.82
C SER A 109 -11.26 -18.70 -7.31
N TYR A 110 -11.67 -17.57 -7.90
CA TYR A 110 -10.75 -16.52 -8.35
C TYR A 110 -10.04 -15.85 -7.17
N ALA A 111 -10.78 -15.55 -6.10
CA ALA A 111 -10.22 -14.98 -4.88
C ALA A 111 -9.24 -15.94 -4.19
N ALA A 112 -9.54 -17.24 -4.18
CA ALA A 112 -8.65 -18.27 -3.63
C ALA A 112 -7.34 -18.35 -4.41
N VAL A 113 -7.38 -18.36 -5.75
CA VAL A 113 -6.18 -18.36 -6.60
C VAL A 113 -5.36 -17.10 -6.35
N GLN A 114 -5.97 -15.92 -6.33
CA GLN A 114 -5.27 -14.67 -6.02
C GLN A 114 -4.60 -14.69 -4.66
N SER A 115 -5.32 -15.14 -3.63
CA SER A 115 -4.79 -15.22 -2.26
C SER A 115 -3.63 -16.20 -2.16
N SER A 116 -3.73 -17.36 -2.82
CA SER A 116 -2.67 -18.38 -2.85
C SER A 116 -1.41 -17.86 -3.54
N LEU A 117 -1.56 -17.22 -4.72
CA LEU A 117 -0.43 -16.62 -5.43
C LEU A 117 0.21 -15.48 -4.61
N SER A 118 -0.61 -14.67 -3.94
CA SER A 118 -0.12 -13.61 -3.06
C SER A 118 0.66 -14.18 -1.87
N ALA A 119 0.17 -15.25 -1.24
CA ALA A 119 0.85 -15.91 -0.12
C ALA A 119 2.20 -16.50 -0.56
N ILE A 120 2.24 -17.17 -1.72
CA ILE A 120 3.49 -17.70 -2.31
C ILE A 120 4.46 -16.55 -2.59
N GLY A 121 3.98 -15.45 -3.18
CA GLY A 121 4.81 -14.27 -3.45
C GLY A 121 5.35 -13.62 -2.17
N VAL A 122 4.56 -13.55 -1.10
CA VAL A 122 5.00 -13.06 0.22
C VAL A 122 6.07 -13.99 0.80
N PHE A 123 5.86 -15.31 0.74
CA PHE A 123 6.80 -16.31 1.23
C PHE A 123 8.15 -16.22 0.51
N ILE A 124 8.15 -16.26 -0.82
CA ILE A 124 9.38 -16.13 -1.63
C ILE A 124 10.04 -14.77 -1.35
N GLY A 125 9.26 -13.70 -1.29
CA GLY A 125 9.78 -12.36 -0.99
C GLY A 125 10.40 -12.27 0.40
N ALA A 126 9.85 -12.95 1.40
CA ALA A 126 10.42 -12.99 2.76
C ALA A 126 11.74 -13.77 2.79
N LEU A 127 11.82 -14.93 2.11
CA LEU A 127 13.05 -15.71 1.99
C LEU A 127 14.17 -14.93 1.29
N LEU A 128 13.86 -14.31 0.14
CA LEU A 128 14.82 -13.46 -0.58
C LEU A 128 15.25 -12.27 0.26
N GLY A 129 14.31 -11.64 0.97
CA GLY A 129 14.62 -10.55 1.88
C GLY A 129 15.54 -10.98 3.01
N GLY A 130 15.31 -12.17 3.60
CA GLY A 130 16.18 -12.74 4.64
C GLY A 130 17.60 -13.01 4.14
N TYR A 131 17.71 -13.62 2.99
CA TYR A 131 19.01 -13.85 2.35
C TYR A 131 19.75 -12.54 2.07
N LEU A 132 19.07 -11.56 1.48
CA LEU A 132 19.66 -10.25 1.22
C LEU A 132 20.05 -9.53 2.51
N ALA A 133 19.21 -9.59 3.54
CA ALA A 133 19.53 -8.97 4.84
C ALA A 133 20.79 -9.56 5.47
N SER A 134 21.03 -10.85 5.30
CA SER A 134 22.26 -11.49 5.80
C SER A 134 23.49 -11.20 4.92
N ALA A 135 23.31 -10.94 3.64
CA ALA A 135 24.39 -10.67 2.71
C ALA A 135 24.85 -9.19 2.70
N VAL A 136 23.91 -8.26 2.95
CA VAL A 136 24.20 -6.80 2.90
C VAL A 136 25.35 -6.37 3.81
N PRO A 137 25.49 -6.80 5.07
CA PRO A 137 26.62 -6.42 5.91
C PRO A 137 27.98 -6.81 5.30
N HIS A 138 28.08 -8.03 4.78
CA HIS A 138 29.32 -8.52 4.14
C HIS A 138 29.68 -7.74 2.87
N VAL A 139 28.69 -7.27 2.11
CA VAL A 139 28.92 -6.45 0.93
C VAL A 139 29.39 -5.05 1.33
N LEU A 140 28.83 -4.49 2.40
CA LEU A 140 29.20 -3.17 2.90
C LEU A 140 30.62 -3.14 3.48
N GLU A 141 31.08 -4.22 4.12
CA GLU A 141 32.47 -4.35 4.60
C GLU A 141 33.51 -4.28 3.47
N LEU A 142 33.11 -4.61 2.23
CA LEU A 142 33.97 -4.54 1.05
C LEU A 142 34.01 -3.13 0.43
N LEU A 143 33.17 -2.20 0.89
CA LEU A 143 33.12 -0.83 0.39
C LEU A 143 34.08 0.09 1.17
N PRO A 144 34.56 1.18 0.55
CA PRO A 144 35.40 2.18 1.24
C PRO A 144 34.68 2.74 2.47
N GLU A 145 35.47 3.08 3.53
CA GLU A 145 34.97 3.56 4.83
C GLU A 145 33.94 4.70 4.76
N GLY A 146 33.96 5.52 3.72
CA GLY A 146 32.99 6.61 3.52
C GLY A 146 31.58 6.17 3.10
N TRP A 147 31.35 4.88 2.84
CA TRP A 147 30.06 4.30 2.39
C TRP A 147 29.41 3.38 3.43
N GLN A 148 30.02 3.33 4.62
CA GLN A 148 29.48 2.54 5.73
C GLN A 148 28.23 3.23 6.27
N MET A 149 27.11 2.51 6.32
CA MET A 149 25.84 2.98 6.86
C MET A 149 25.59 2.38 8.24
N ASP A 150 25.07 3.19 9.17
CA ASP A 150 24.76 2.75 10.52
C ASP A 150 23.72 1.62 10.54
N HIS A 151 22.79 1.65 9.56
CA HIS A 151 21.71 0.69 9.44
C HIS A 151 21.62 0.04 8.04
N PRO A 152 22.36 -1.05 7.79
CA PRO A 152 22.38 -1.73 6.48
C PRO A 152 21.02 -2.20 5.98
N VAL A 153 20.08 -2.50 6.90
CA VAL A 153 18.71 -2.95 6.60
C VAL A 153 17.93 -1.91 5.79
N VAL A 154 18.27 -0.64 5.90
CA VAL A 154 17.64 0.47 5.17
C VAL A 154 17.81 0.31 3.63
N LEU A 155 18.93 -0.27 3.18
CA LEU A 155 19.14 -0.57 1.75
C LEU A 155 18.10 -1.53 1.18
N LEU A 156 17.59 -2.47 2.00
CA LEU A 156 16.51 -3.37 1.59
C LEU A 156 15.20 -2.61 1.33
N PHE A 157 14.97 -1.52 2.05
CA PHE A 157 13.79 -0.68 1.82
C PHE A 157 13.89 0.04 0.48
N GLY A 158 15.04 0.62 0.16
CA GLY A 158 15.31 1.23 -1.14
C GLY A 158 15.17 0.23 -2.29
N LEU A 159 15.82 -0.92 -2.17
CA LEU A 159 15.71 -2.01 -3.14
C LEU A 159 14.26 -2.49 -3.33
N SER A 160 13.53 -2.66 -2.22
CA SER A 160 12.12 -3.05 -2.27
C SER A 160 11.26 -1.98 -2.96
N GLY A 161 11.52 -0.70 -2.72
CA GLY A 161 10.85 0.41 -3.40
C GLY A 161 11.09 0.38 -4.91
N LEU A 162 12.35 0.23 -5.33
CA LEU A 162 12.73 0.14 -6.75
C LEU A 162 12.09 -1.07 -7.45
N LEU A 163 12.12 -2.25 -6.82
CA LEU A 163 11.48 -3.44 -7.38
C LEU A 163 9.97 -3.28 -7.53
N ARG A 164 9.29 -2.70 -6.53
CA ARG A 164 7.86 -2.39 -6.61
C ARG A 164 7.55 -1.39 -7.71
N LEU A 165 8.38 -0.36 -7.87
CA LEU A 165 8.22 0.62 -8.95
C LEU A 165 8.39 -0.04 -10.32
N GLY A 166 9.41 -0.88 -10.50
CA GLY A 166 9.63 -1.64 -11.72
C GLY A 166 8.44 -2.55 -12.07
N ILE A 167 7.90 -3.28 -11.08
CA ILE A 167 6.71 -4.12 -11.25
C ILE A 167 5.50 -3.24 -11.63
N ALA A 168 5.27 -2.14 -10.93
CA ALA A 168 4.18 -1.23 -11.23
C ALA A 168 4.30 -0.67 -12.66
N ALA A 169 5.48 -0.20 -13.05
CA ALA A 169 5.75 0.32 -14.40
C ALA A 169 5.53 -0.73 -15.49
N TRP A 170 5.81 -2.01 -15.21
CA TRP A 170 5.58 -3.11 -16.16
C TRP A 170 4.11 -3.48 -16.30
N PHE A 171 3.36 -3.55 -15.19
CA PHE A 171 1.97 -4.02 -15.18
C PHE A 171 0.94 -2.94 -15.48
N ILE A 172 1.18 -1.68 -15.06
CA ILE A 172 0.23 -0.58 -15.23
C ILE A 172 -0.20 -0.39 -16.70
N PRO A 173 0.71 -0.36 -17.70
CA PRO A 173 0.33 -0.19 -19.10
C PRO A 173 -0.53 -1.35 -19.64
N ARG A 174 -0.39 -2.53 -19.06
CA ARG A 174 -1.08 -3.76 -19.46
C ARG A 174 -2.45 -3.93 -18.82
N SER A 175 -2.73 -3.19 -17.74
CA SER A 175 -4.04 -3.20 -17.11
C SER A 175 -5.06 -2.45 -17.98
N VAL A 176 -6.26 -3.02 -18.14
CA VAL A 176 -7.35 -2.44 -18.94
C VAL A 176 -8.49 -2.05 -18.03
N GLU A 177 -9.12 -0.89 -18.25
CA GLU A 177 -10.33 -0.52 -17.53
C GLU A 177 -11.53 -1.31 -18.08
N LEU A 178 -12.16 -2.09 -17.20
CA LEU A 178 -13.29 -2.94 -17.56
C LEU A 178 -14.64 -2.21 -17.47
N ARG A 179 -14.70 -1.15 -16.64
CA ARG A 179 -15.91 -0.34 -16.44
C ARG A 179 -15.61 1.14 -16.66
N VAL A 180 -15.76 1.61 -17.90
CA VAL A 180 -15.62 3.04 -18.19
C VAL A 180 -16.92 3.76 -17.84
N ARG A 181 -16.96 4.52 -16.76
CA ARG A 181 -18.11 5.37 -16.41
C ARG A 181 -17.88 6.86 -16.70
N HIS A 182 -16.69 7.39 -16.47
CA HIS A 182 -16.33 8.79 -16.79
C HIS A 182 -14.84 8.88 -17.08
N ARG A 183 -14.42 9.73 -18.05
CA ARG A 183 -12.99 10.01 -18.27
C ARG A 183 -12.45 10.76 -17.05
N PRO A 184 -11.47 10.23 -16.34
CA PRO A 184 -10.93 10.89 -15.15
C PRO A 184 -10.08 12.09 -15.54
N ASP A 185 -10.37 13.23 -14.90
CA ASP A 185 -9.45 14.33 -14.82
C ASP A 185 -8.53 14.08 -13.63
N LEU A 186 -7.29 13.65 -13.89
CA LEU A 186 -6.33 13.24 -12.86
C LEU A 186 -6.12 14.32 -11.80
N LEU A 187 -6.11 15.60 -12.20
CA LEU A 187 -6.00 16.73 -11.28
C LEU A 187 -7.16 16.78 -10.28
N LYS A 188 -8.40 16.49 -10.73
CA LYS A 188 -9.55 16.46 -9.83
C LYS A 188 -9.52 15.29 -8.86
N VAL A 189 -8.95 14.15 -9.27
CA VAL A 189 -8.78 12.98 -8.40
C VAL A 189 -7.74 13.27 -7.33
N VAL A 190 -6.55 13.77 -7.71
CA VAL A 190 -5.49 14.15 -6.78
C VAL A 190 -5.99 15.22 -5.79
N TYR A 191 -6.66 16.26 -6.28
CA TYR A 191 -7.23 17.32 -5.44
C TYR A 191 -8.28 16.79 -4.45
N ARG A 192 -9.06 15.80 -4.82
CA ARG A 192 -10.07 15.18 -3.94
C ARG A 192 -9.45 14.26 -2.90
N VAL A 193 -8.41 13.50 -3.27
CA VAL A 193 -7.64 12.70 -2.30
C VAL A 193 -6.91 13.59 -1.29
N SER A 194 -6.38 14.74 -1.74
CA SER A 194 -5.71 15.70 -0.85
C SER A 194 -6.64 16.47 0.09
N ARG A 195 -7.94 16.60 -0.25
CA ARG A 195 -8.99 17.18 0.60
C ARG A 195 -9.70 16.13 1.47
N PHE A 196 -9.00 15.10 1.84
CA PHE A 196 -9.55 14.04 2.66
C PHE A 196 -10.05 14.57 4.03
N THR A 197 -11.35 14.46 4.25
CA THR A 197 -11.96 14.61 5.58
C THR A 197 -12.32 13.22 6.10
N PRO A 198 -11.60 12.70 7.11
CA PRO A 198 -11.92 11.42 7.72
C PRO A 198 -13.36 11.44 8.22
N GLY A 199 -14.14 10.43 7.84
CA GLY A 199 -15.54 10.30 8.27
C GLY A 199 -16.61 10.89 7.35
N ALA A 200 -16.28 11.64 6.31
CA ALA A 200 -17.28 12.18 5.38
C ALA A 200 -18.14 11.09 4.70
N GLY A 201 -17.58 9.92 4.45
CA GLY A 201 -18.30 8.76 3.90
C GLY A 201 -19.36 8.22 4.86
N ILE A 202 -19.03 8.12 6.14
CA ILE A 202 -19.95 7.62 7.19
C ILE A 202 -21.13 8.58 7.40
N VAL A 203 -20.87 9.88 7.38
CA VAL A 203 -21.91 10.91 7.53
C VAL A 203 -22.83 10.96 6.32
N LEU A 204 -22.31 10.81 5.10
CA LEU A 204 -23.11 10.79 3.88
C LEU A 204 -24.01 9.55 3.79
N ASP A 205 -23.53 8.37 4.19
CA ASP A 205 -24.37 7.16 4.24
C ASP A 205 -25.49 7.29 5.26
N TRP A 206 -25.22 7.89 6.42
CA TRP A 206 -26.24 8.12 7.45
C TRP A 206 -27.34 9.08 6.96
N LEU A 207 -26.98 10.15 6.28
CA LEU A 207 -27.91 11.12 5.70
C LEU A 207 -28.74 10.53 4.54
N THR A 208 -28.17 9.63 3.74
CA THR A 208 -28.88 9.00 2.61
C THR A 208 -29.85 7.90 3.07
N VAL A 209 -29.50 7.15 4.11
CA VAL A 209 -30.38 6.13 4.72
C VAL A 209 -31.59 6.78 5.40
N THR A 210 -31.41 7.92 6.08
CA THR A 210 -32.54 8.65 6.68
C THR A 210 -33.48 9.26 5.65
N ARG A 211 -32.97 9.66 4.48
CA ARG A 211 -33.82 10.25 3.42
C ARG A 211 -34.68 9.21 2.67
N ARG A 212 -34.34 7.92 2.68
CA ARG A 212 -35.13 6.85 2.06
C ARG A 212 -36.27 6.30 2.92
N ARG A 213 -36.41 6.76 4.18
CA ARG A 213 -37.46 6.30 5.10
C ARG A 213 -38.65 7.27 5.26
N GLN A 214 -38.77 8.28 4.41
CA GLN A 214 -40.02 9.05 4.35
C GLN A 214 -40.89 8.51 3.20
N PRO A 215 -42.12 8.03 3.49
CA PRO A 215 -43.05 7.49 2.48
C PRO A 215 -43.54 8.60 1.53
#